data_75cd6e25f971db5a9f89f8e5520d0c5b
#
_entry.id   75cd6e25f971db5a9f89f8e5520d0c5b
#
_cell.length_a   1.000
_cell.length_b   1.000
_cell.length_c   1.000
_cell.angle_alpha   90.00
_cell.angle_beta   90.00
_cell.angle_gamma   90.00
#
_symmetry.space_group_name_H-M   'P 1'
#
loop_
_entity.id
_entity.type
_entity.pdbx_description
1 polymer ?
#
loop_
_entity_poly.entity_id
_entity_poly.type
_entity_poly.pdbx_seq_one_letter_code
_entity_poly.pdbx_strand_id
1 'polypeptide(L)'
;MTLGYNYTLDGGLCMPRISKEEKNIVAIPMSVSVTKKGYVYVNRSTTWVKKANGQGKRAEHEKVCIGIALHPGSDWAVDRRMYANSTYYKLYPLSDTPNNTAVTVYDEYPERYDCISVGLYAATRKAAEDSGLMNLLIDVFGSKDANLILDLAMYMISEESAVFQHFPHWAASHAINSDAIRSDSYISAFAHEGISVSKINAFKKRWAVRALDDGRIFICYDSTNVNSQAEGVFIVQKGHAKDDPEKEQVNTEYAIRQRDGMPITFKVYPGSINDISEAFEMIQFLGEIQKEVKEEKGDESSELEIVIIADRGYVSEKNIKELRDAEIGYILLLKKNMIIADEILQNHLHEVKKPGNYLNDSGKFALTVPGKLFEDDEGDSYFHIVWDGKLETAHRYMLMNAIEAKEQRLRKAVERKTRYTEFEIDSFKEFFFLQYHQEGRLKVNMHGRGAGKKKEIPSYVIDSFARNNEAIEEADRKCGYLVYVTHRQMTAKETLQAVSKRDCVEKTFRALKGWMGMDKFGVHSESSMHSKNLIWFVASIIRSLIFTNTENARTKDKKRYTLPAIIDQLEEIRADKELSTGQYQRRYKPTKIQSNCLQMLGIKLDSIDEIIAALGQEAIVDDL
;
A
#
# COMPACT_ATOMS: atom_id res chain seq x y z
N MET A 1 -7.96 31.48 8.35
CA MET A 1 -6.73 32.03 8.97
C MET A 1 -5.63 31.01 8.75
N THR A 2 -4.73 31.30 7.83
CA THR A 2 -3.63 30.44 7.40
C THR A 2 -2.51 30.50 8.44
N LEU A 3 -2.29 29.40 9.17
CA LEU A 3 -1.12 29.25 10.03
C LEU A 3 0.05 28.75 9.18
N GLY A 4 0.97 29.66 8.86
CA GLY A 4 2.18 29.35 8.12
C GLY A 4 3.16 28.53 8.96
N TYR A 5 3.55 27.39 8.45
CA TYR A 5 4.65 26.58 8.96
C TYR A 5 5.98 27.17 8.46
N ASN A 6 6.80 27.69 9.37
CA ASN A 6 8.20 28.02 9.06
C ASN A 6 9.08 26.81 9.42
N TYR A 7 9.52 26.07 8.41
CA TYR A 7 10.62 25.11 8.55
C TYR A 7 11.95 25.85 8.41
N THR A 8 12.83 25.74 9.39
CA THR A 8 14.25 26.09 9.24
C THR A 8 15.05 24.81 9.06
N LEU A 9 15.69 24.70 7.90
CA LEU A 9 16.73 23.73 7.56
C LEU A 9 17.95 23.96 8.45
N ASP A 10 18.06 23.24 9.54
CA ASP A 10 19.30 22.94 10.24
C ASP A 10 19.00 21.77 11.19
N GLY A 11 19.79 20.69 11.12
CA GLY A 11 19.61 19.42 11.80
C GLY A 11 19.49 19.51 13.33
N GLY A 12 18.42 20.09 13.81
CA GLY A 12 18.11 20.32 15.21
C GLY A 12 16.86 19.54 15.60
N LEU A 13 16.95 18.83 16.71
CA LEU A 13 15.86 18.25 17.48
C LEU A 13 14.59 19.11 17.37
N CYS A 14 13.51 18.50 16.94
CA CYS A 14 12.19 19.12 16.87
C CYS A 14 11.86 19.73 18.26
N MET A 15 11.76 21.06 18.32
CA MET A 15 11.48 21.73 19.58
C MET A 15 10.01 21.54 19.94
N PRO A 16 9.67 21.13 21.18
CA PRO A 16 8.30 21.02 21.62
C PRO A 16 7.53 22.34 21.39
N ARG A 17 6.28 22.23 20.92
CA ARG A 17 5.43 23.40 20.66
C ARG A 17 5.24 24.22 21.93
N ILE A 18 5.49 25.51 21.86
CA ILE A 18 5.34 26.43 23.00
C ILE A 18 4.02 27.17 22.85
N SER A 19 3.07 26.89 23.76
CA SER A 19 1.83 27.67 23.85
C SER A 19 2.07 28.97 24.61
N LYS A 20 1.69 30.11 24.02
CA LYS A 20 1.81 31.44 24.64
C LYS A 20 0.53 31.82 25.40
N GLU A 21 0.02 30.90 26.21
CA GLU A 21 -1.14 31.13 27.06
C GLU A 21 -0.69 31.50 28.49
N GLU A 22 -1.46 32.35 29.16
CA GLU A 22 -1.11 32.81 30.54
C GLU A 22 -0.96 31.64 31.52
N LYS A 23 -1.74 30.58 31.35
CA LYS A 23 -1.65 29.38 32.19
C LYS A 23 -0.30 28.65 32.12
N ASN A 24 0.47 28.87 31.06
CA ASN A 24 1.82 28.27 30.89
C ASN A 24 2.95 29.16 31.31
N ILE A 25 2.68 30.29 31.98
CA ILE A 25 3.69 31.23 32.45
C ILE A 25 4.30 30.69 33.76
N VAL A 26 5.62 30.46 33.72
CA VAL A 26 6.40 29.97 34.86
C VAL A 26 7.66 30.82 35.06
N ALA A 27 8.25 30.73 36.24
CA ALA A 27 9.54 31.39 36.51
C ALA A 27 10.68 30.69 35.71
N ILE A 28 11.57 31.46 35.12
CA ILE A 28 12.77 30.95 34.47
C ILE A 28 13.74 30.39 35.55
N PRO A 29 14.18 29.12 35.47
CA PRO A 29 15.15 28.56 36.41
C PRO A 29 16.46 29.31 36.47
N MET A 30 17.22 29.15 37.54
CA MET A 30 18.45 29.93 37.79
C MET A 30 19.58 29.67 36.78
N SER A 31 19.76 28.41 36.37
CA SER A 31 20.87 27.97 35.50
C SER A 31 20.40 27.69 34.07
N VAL A 32 20.13 28.75 33.32
CA VAL A 32 19.63 28.65 31.94
C VAL A 32 20.50 29.46 30.96
N SER A 33 20.39 29.15 29.69
CA SER A 33 20.83 30.00 28.59
C SER A 33 19.64 30.46 27.77
N VAL A 34 19.54 31.78 27.51
CA VAL A 34 18.43 32.33 26.71
C VAL A 34 19.00 32.87 25.40
N THR A 35 18.39 32.50 24.29
CA THR A 35 18.78 32.98 22.96
C THR A 35 18.24 34.39 22.70
N LYS A 36 18.81 35.09 21.70
CA LYS A 36 18.30 36.41 21.26
C LYS A 36 16.82 36.38 20.85
N LYS A 37 16.30 35.23 20.42
CA LYS A 37 14.89 35.03 20.10
C LYS A 37 14.02 34.67 21.31
N GLY A 38 14.61 34.61 22.51
CA GLY A 38 13.91 34.33 23.77
C GLY A 38 13.82 32.85 24.15
N TYR A 39 14.28 31.90 23.36
CA TYR A 39 14.22 30.47 23.73
C TYR A 39 15.12 30.19 24.94
N VAL A 40 14.56 29.48 25.92
CA VAL A 40 15.20 29.17 27.19
C VAL A 40 15.68 27.73 27.20
N TYR A 41 16.96 27.52 27.49
CA TYR A 41 17.59 26.19 27.50
C TYR A 41 18.22 25.90 28.86
N VAL A 42 18.09 24.66 29.32
CA VAL A 42 18.84 24.11 30.46
C VAL A 42 19.84 23.06 29.98
N ASN A 43 20.91 22.89 30.73
CA ASN A 43 21.87 21.81 30.52
C ASN A 43 21.33 20.55 31.18
N ARG A 44 21.01 19.50 30.38
CA ARG A 44 20.57 18.19 30.87
C ARG A 44 21.75 17.33 31.32
N SER A 45 22.84 17.39 30.56
CA SER A 45 24.07 16.69 30.89
C SER A 45 25.30 17.47 30.43
N THR A 46 26.44 17.18 31.03
CA THR A 46 27.73 17.75 30.62
C THR A 46 28.73 16.63 30.42
N THR A 47 29.23 16.50 29.22
CA THR A 47 30.25 15.51 28.85
C THR A 47 31.59 16.21 28.57
N TRP A 48 32.67 15.66 29.10
CA TRP A 48 34.00 16.21 28.88
C TRP A 48 34.71 15.52 27.72
N VAL A 49 34.88 16.20 26.60
CA VAL A 49 35.47 15.65 25.36
C VAL A 49 36.89 16.24 25.17
N LYS A 50 37.83 15.43 24.69
CA LYS A 50 39.18 15.90 24.35
C LYS A 50 39.10 16.96 23.24
N LYS A 51 39.84 18.08 23.40
CA LYS A 51 39.94 19.09 22.34
C LYS A 51 40.65 18.52 21.11
N ALA A 52 40.28 18.97 19.92
CA ALA A 52 40.86 18.54 18.65
C ALA A 52 42.38 18.72 18.55
N ASN A 53 42.95 19.69 19.30
CA ASN A 53 44.41 19.94 19.39
C ASN A 53 45.13 19.05 20.39
N GLY A 54 44.47 18.07 21.00
CA GLY A 54 45.04 17.13 21.96
C GLY A 54 45.35 17.69 23.34
N GLN A 55 45.25 19.00 23.53
CA GLN A 55 45.56 19.68 24.81
C GLN A 55 44.27 20.01 25.59
N GLY A 56 44.00 19.23 26.65
CA GLY A 56 42.89 19.47 27.57
C GLY A 56 41.56 18.90 27.08
N LYS A 57 40.52 19.07 27.94
CA LYS A 57 39.14 18.67 27.68
C LYS A 57 38.25 19.91 27.52
N ARG A 58 37.22 19.84 26.69
CA ARG A 58 36.13 20.82 26.64
C ARG A 58 34.87 20.21 27.18
N ALA A 59 34.04 21.01 27.81
CA ALA A 59 32.71 20.59 28.18
C ALA A 59 31.77 20.64 26.95
N GLU A 60 31.09 19.58 26.66
CA GLU A 60 29.96 19.56 25.75
C GLU A 60 28.68 19.41 26.57
N HIS A 61 27.75 20.32 26.34
CA HIS A 61 26.49 20.38 27.08
C HIS A 61 25.36 19.94 26.19
N GLU A 62 24.62 18.94 26.63
CA GLU A 62 23.33 18.62 26.05
C GLU A 62 22.32 19.66 26.55
N LYS A 63 21.92 20.58 25.66
CA LYS A 63 20.97 21.63 25.96
C LYS A 63 19.58 21.27 25.51
N VAL A 64 18.61 21.37 26.39
CA VAL A 64 17.21 21.09 26.12
C VAL A 64 16.39 22.36 26.26
N CYS A 65 15.55 22.67 25.27
CA CYS A 65 14.65 23.82 25.30
C CYS A 65 13.48 23.55 26.25
N ILE A 66 13.24 24.47 27.18
CA ILE A 66 12.20 24.37 28.19
C ILE A 66 11.09 25.40 28.03
N GLY A 67 11.25 26.39 27.14
CA GLY A 67 10.25 27.43 26.96
C GLY A 67 10.73 28.60 26.13
N ILE A 68 9.95 29.68 26.16
CA ILE A 68 10.30 30.97 25.56
C ILE A 68 10.04 32.10 26.58
N ALA A 69 11.00 32.96 26.79
CA ALA A 69 10.86 34.09 27.70
C ALA A 69 9.72 35.04 27.28
N LEU A 70 8.98 35.57 28.23
CA LEU A 70 7.91 36.55 27.96
C LEU A 70 8.46 37.77 27.23
N HIS A 71 9.63 38.23 27.69
CA HIS A 71 10.32 39.39 27.13
C HIS A 71 11.67 38.93 26.55
N PRO A 72 11.76 38.68 25.22
CA PRO A 72 13.03 38.31 24.59
C PRO A 72 14.03 39.46 24.55
N GLY A 73 15.31 39.16 24.35
CA GLY A 73 16.38 40.15 24.34
C GLY A 73 17.04 40.30 25.72
N SER A 74 17.45 41.51 26.11
CA SER A 74 18.05 41.79 27.41
C SER A 74 17.06 41.78 28.57
N ASP A 75 15.78 41.95 28.29
CA ASP A 75 14.74 42.20 29.29
C ASP A 75 14.29 40.92 30.02
N TRP A 76 14.62 39.72 29.49
CA TRP A 76 14.35 38.45 30.17
C TRP A 76 15.00 38.32 31.55
N ALA A 77 16.08 39.03 31.77
CA ALA A 77 16.78 39.02 33.06
C ALA A 77 16.05 39.88 34.12
N VAL A 78 15.25 40.85 33.69
CA VAL A 78 14.47 41.75 34.56
C VAL A 78 13.14 41.05 34.92
N ASP A 79 12.42 40.52 33.91
CA ASP A 79 11.22 39.74 34.11
C ASP A 79 11.52 38.24 33.80
N ARG A 80 11.89 37.53 34.83
CA ARG A 80 12.30 36.13 34.74
C ARG A 80 11.10 35.18 34.63
N ARG A 81 10.20 35.44 33.67
CA ARG A 81 9.07 34.59 33.34
C ARG A 81 9.14 34.09 31.91
N MET A 82 8.66 32.91 31.67
CA MET A 82 8.60 32.28 30.34
C MET A 82 7.30 31.51 30.13
N TYR A 83 6.92 31.32 28.88
CA TYR A 83 5.96 30.30 28.49
C TYR A 83 6.67 28.96 28.48
N ALA A 84 6.31 28.07 29.39
CA ALA A 84 6.89 26.72 29.49
C ALA A 84 6.37 25.81 28.37
N ASN A 85 7.19 24.81 28.01
CA ASN A 85 6.77 23.69 27.17
C ASN A 85 6.70 22.40 27.99
N SER A 86 6.25 21.30 27.36
CA SER A 86 6.13 19.99 28.02
C SER A 86 7.45 19.48 28.62
N THR A 87 8.60 19.86 28.05
CA THR A 87 9.93 19.50 28.58
C THR A 87 10.22 20.18 29.92
N TYR A 88 9.76 21.42 30.13
CA TYR A 88 9.87 22.07 31.42
C TYR A 88 9.21 21.27 32.54
N TYR A 89 7.96 20.86 32.35
CA TYR A 89 7.19 20.10 33.35
C TYR A 89 7.74 18.69 33.61
N LYS A 90 8.41 18.09 32.62
CA LYS A 90 9.15 16.83 32.83
C LYS A 90 10.41 16.98 33.66
N LEU A 91 11.11 18.12 33.55
CA LEU A 91 12.35 18.40 34.27
C LEU A 91 12.10 19.03 35.65
N TYR A 92 10.98 19.73 35.80
CA TYR A 92 10.59 20.45 37.02
C TYR A 92 9.14 20.04 37.40
N PRO A 93 8.92 18.87 38.00
CA PRO A 93 7.64 18.48 38.56
C PRO A 93 7.11 19.52 39.55
N LEU A 94 5.79 19.67 39.65
CA LEU A 94 5.16 20.71 40.49
C LEU A 94 5.61 20.72 41.95
N SER A 95 6.03 19.58 42.50
CA SER A 95 6.58 19.43 43.86
C SER A 95 7.92 20.14 44.08
N ASP A 96 8.69 20.38 43.00
CA ASP A 96 10.08 20.89 43.07
C ASP A 96 10.21 22.36 42.67
N THR A 97 9.09 23.03 42.37
CA THR A 97 9.09 24.45 41.95
C THR A 97 8.49 25.34 43.01
N PRO A 98 9.32 26.04 43.84
CA PRO A 98 8.85 26.80 45.02
C PRO A 98 7.95 28.01 44.76
N ASN A 99 7.70 28.40 43.50
CA ASN A 99 6.93 29.59 43.13
C ASN A 99 5.91 29.35 42.03
N ASN A 100 5.43 28.13 41.81
CA ASN A 100 4.32 27.90 40.91
C ASN A 100 3.00 28.25 41.63
N THR A 101 2.50 29.46 41.43
CA THR A 101 1.09 29.74 41.60
C THR A 101 0.34 28.83 40.63
N ALA A 102 -0.30 27.83 41.18
CA ALA A 102 -1.27 26.89 40.58
C ALA A 102 -1.43 27.01 39.03
N VAL A 103 -0.43 26.57 38.31
CA VAL A 103 -0.63 26.25 36.89
C VAL A 103 -1.27 24.90 36.87
N THR A 104 -2.55 24.85 36.56
CA THR A 104 -3.21 23.60 36.24
C THR A 104 -2.46 23.06 35.04
N VAL A 105 -1.67 21.99 35.26
CA VAL A 105 -1.06 21.23 34.16
C VAL A 105 -2.25 20.54 33.47
N TYR A 106 -2.69 21.15 32.39
CA TYR A 106 -3.49 20.36 31.45
C TYR A 106 -2.47 19.52 30.69
N ASP A 107 -2.54 18.22 30.83
CA ASP A 107 -1.86 17.33 29.92
C ASP A 107 -2.20 17.77 28.49
N GLU A 108 -1.20 17.93 27.63
CA GLU A 108 -1.37 18.44 26.25
C GLU A 108 -2.34 17.57 25.45
N TYR A 109 -2.61 16.37 25.94
CA TYR A 109 -3.63 15.45 25.41
C TYR A 109 -4.38 14.86 26.60
N PRO A 110 -5.70 15.00 26.67
CA PRO A 110 -6.48 14.20 27.61
C PRO A 110 -6.13 12.74 27.36
N GLU A 111 -5.77 11.99 28.38
CA GLU A 111 -5.36 10.60 28.24
C GLU A 111 -6.41 9.80 27.48
N ARG A 112 -7.68 10.04 27.75
CA ARG A 112 -8.82 9.52 26.99
C ARG A 112 -10.01 10.46 27.10
N TYR A 113 -10.84 10.48 26.06
CA TYR A 113 -12.13 11.20 26.12
C TYR A 113 -13.13 10.46 27.00
N ASP A 114 -14.16 11.18 27.46
CA ASP A 114 -15.25 10.60 28.25
C ASP A 114 -16.09 9.59 27.46
N CYS A 115 -16.04 9.62 26.14
CA CYS A 115 -16.71 8.69 25.26
C CYS A 115 -15.70 8.10 24.26
N ILE A 116 -15.52 6.80 24.27
CA ILE A 116 -14.56 6.08 23.40
C ILE A 116 -15.22 4.97 22.59
N SER A 117 -14.73 4.74 21.37
CA SER A 117 -15.09 3.58 20.54
C SER A 117 -14.35 2.33 21.02
N VAL A 118 -15.06 1.20 21.13
CA VAL A 118 -14.49 -0.08 21.60
C VAL A 118 -14.75 -1.24 20.65
N GLY A 119 -15.72 -1.13 19.74
CA GLY A 119 -16.14 -2.26 18.91
C GLY A 119 -15.12 -2.60 17.82
N LEU A 120 -14.54 -1.61 17.15
CA LEU A 120 -13.49 -1.86 16.14
C LEU A 120 -12.23 -2.41 16.80
N TYR A 121 -11.85 -1.92 17.97
CA TYR A 121 -10.76 -2.46 18.76
C TYR A 121 -10.95 -3.96 19.04
N ALA A 122 -12.13 -4.35 19.56
CA ALA A 122 -12.44 -5.74 19.85
C ALA A 122 -12.35 -6.62 18.59
N ALA A 123 -12.85 -6.12 17.45
CA ALA A 123 -12.81 -6.83 16.18
C ALA A 123 -11.37 -6.98 15.63
N THR A 124 -10.59 -5.92 15.68
CA THR A 124 -9.18 -5.91 15.22
C THR A 124 -8.33 -6.84 16.09
N ARG A 125 -8.48 -6.72 17.41
CA ARG A 125 -7.76 -7.55 18.38
C ARG A 125 -8.05 -9.04 18.19
N LYS A 126 -9.33 -9.38 18.13
CA LYS A 126 -9.75 -10.78 17.91
C LYS A 126 -9.25 -11.31 16.57
N ALA A 127 -9.36 -10.54 15.49
CA ALA A 127 -8.86 -10.95 14.18
C ALA A 127 -7.34 -11.21 14.21
N ALA A 128 -6.57 -10.34 14.88
CA ALA A 128 -5.13 -10.49 15.03
C ALA A 128 -4.74 -11.70 15.91
N GLU A 129 -5.47 -11.96 17.00
CA GLU A 129 -5.24 -13.09 17.88
C GLU A 129 -5.61 -14.42 17.22
N ASP A 130 -6.82 -14.55 16.67
CA ASP A 130 -7.31 -15.78 16.04
C ASP A 130 -6.44 -16.20 14.84
N SER A 131 -5.95 -15.24 14.06
CA SER A 131 -5.04 -15.51 12.94
C SER A 131 -3.60 -15.77 13.36
N GLY A 132 -3.24 -15.48 14.63
CA GLY A 132 -1.87 -15.48 15.14
C GLY A 132 -1.00 -14.32 14.64
N LEU A 133 -1.59 -13.34 13.98
CA LEU A 133 -0.90 -12.12 13.54
C LEU A 133 -0.31 -11.37 14.73
N MET A 134 -1.04 -11.29 15.86
CA MET A 134 -0.57 -10.60 17.06
C MET A 134 0.71 -11.23 17.62
N ASN A 135 0.74 -12.56 17.78
CA ASN A 135 1.92 -13.28 18.26
C ASN A 135 3.13 -13.04 17.33
N LEU A 136 2.89 -13.08 16.03
CA LEU A 136 3.92 -12.86 15.02
C LEU A 136 4.48 -11.43 15.04
N LEU A 137 3.63 -10.43 15.25
CA LEU A 137 4.06 -9.04 15.44
C LEU A 137 4.90 -8.90 16.71
N ILE A 138 4.48 -9.52 17.83
CA ILE A 138 5.22 -9.50 19.10
C ILE A 138 6.59 -10.18 18.96
N ASP A 139 6.66 -11.33 18.32
CA ASP A 139 7.90 -12.08 18.12
C ASP A 139 8.94 -11.29 17.29
N VAL A 140 8.48 -10.53 16.30
CA VAL A 140 9.38 -9.81 15.40
C VAL A 140 9.73 -8.42 15.93
N PHE A 141 8.74 -7.69 16.44
CA PHE A 141 8.89 -6.27 16.77
C PHE A 141 8.99 -6.02 18.29
N GLY A 142 8.58 -6.97 19.12
CA GLY A 142 8.38 -6.80 20.56
C GLY A 142 6.97 -6.28 20.88
N SER A 143 6.50 -6.51 22.10
CA SER A 143 5.11 -6.22 22.49
C SER A 143 4.71 -4.76 22.29
N LYS A 144 5.56 -3.82 22.70
CA LYS A 144 5.30 -2.37 22.58
C LYS A 144 5.10 -1.92 21.14
N ASP A 145 6.02 -2.31 20.24
CA ASP A 145 5.98 -1.89 18.84
C ASP A 145 4.87 -2.65 18.08
N ALA A 146 4.62 -3.92 18.44
CA ALA A 146 3.52 -4.71 17.88
C ALA A 146 2.16 -4.07 18.16
N ASN A 147 1.92 -3.64 19.39
CA ASN A 147 0.71 -2.94 19.80
C ASN A 147 0.53 -1.64 18.99
N LEU A 148 1.60 -0.84 18.86
CA LEU A 148 1.54 0.41 18.10
C LEU A 148 1.31 0.17 16.60
N ILE A 149 1.93 -0.84 16.00
CA ILE A 149 1.68 -1.22 14.59
C ILE A 149 0.20 -1.58 14.40
N LEU A 150 -0.37 -2.35 15.31
CA LEU A 150 -1.77 -2.75 15.23
C LEU A 150 -2.72 -1.55 15.40
N ASP A 151 -2.41 -0.63 16.31
CA ASP A 151 -3.18 0.61 16.52
C ASP A 151 -3.13 1.55 15.30
N LEU A 152 -1.96 1.72 14.70
CA LEU A 152 -1.81 2.50 13.47
C LEU A 152 -2.55 1.85 12.29
N ALA A 153 -2.56 0.53 12.22
CA ALA A 153 -3.35 -0.21 11.23
C ALA A 153 -4.85 0.00 11.44
N MET A 154 -5.31 -0.07 12.70
CA MET A 154 -6.71 0.19 13.07
C MET A 154 -7.12 1.64 12.75
N TYR A 155 -6.26 2.62 13.06
CA TYR A 155 -6.44 4.01 12.69
C TYR A 155 -6.63 4.21 11.18
N MET A 156 -5.78 3.58 10.37
CA MET A 156 -5.92 3.67 8.91
C MET A 156 -7.23 3.08 8.40
N ILE A 157 -7.73 2.03 9.04
CA ILE A 157 -9.00 1.38 8.68
C ILE A 157 -10.19 2.26 9.09
N SER A 158 -10.14 2.89 10.27
CA SER A 158 -11.19 3.72 10.86
C SER A 158 -11.32 5.07 10.14
N GLU A 159 -10.23 5.80 10.03
CA GLU A 159 -10.22 7.19 9.53
C GLU A 159 -10.06 7.30 8.01
N GLU A 160 -9.94 6.20 7.31
CA GLU A 160 -9.66 6.18 5.85
C GLU A 160 -8.44 7.05 5.47
N SER A 161 -7.47 7.15 6.40
CA SER A 161 -6.35 8.08 6.32
C SER A 161 -5.06 7.42 6.81
N ALA A 162 -3.93 7.83 6.22
CA ALA A 162 -2.59 7.44 6.65
C ALA A 162 -1.76 8.64 7.13
N VAL A 163 -2.42 9.69 7.61
CA VAL A 163 -1.77 10.90 8.16
C VAL A 163 -1.54 10.71 9.66
N PHE A 164 -0.37 10.20 10.03
CA PHE A 164 -0.03 9.85 11.42
C PHE A 164 -0.07 11.02 12.41
N GLN A 165 -0.02 12.24 11.94
CA GLN A 165 -0.17 13.44 12.78
C GLN A 165 -1.55 13.51 13.47
N HIS A 166 -2.58 12.87 12.91
CA HIS A 166 -3.91 12.83 13.48
C HIS A 166 -4.13 11.66 14.45
N PHE A 167 -3.21 10.69 14.46
CA PHE A 167 -3.34 9.50 15.30
C PHE A 167 -3.53 9.81 16.79
N PRO A 168 -2.79 10.74 17.44
CA PRO A 168 -2.97 11.01 18.87
C PRO A 168 -4.39 11.49 19.22
N HIS A 169 -4.99 12.29 18.35
CA HIS A 169 -6.36 12.76 18.54
C HIS A 169 -7.39 11.63 18.40
N TRP A 170 -7.20 10.79 17.38
CA TRP A 170 -8.04 9.60 17.18
C TRP A 170 -7.89 8.62 18.35
N ALA A 171 -6.67 8.34 18.79
CA ALA A 171 -6.38 7.44 19.91
C ALA A 171 -7.04 7.88 21.23
N ALA A 172 -7.20 9.18 21.45
CA ALA A 172 -7.89 9.71 22.63
C ALA A 172 -9.39 9.31 22.67
N SER A 173 -10.00 9.06 21.52
CA SER A 173 -11.42 8.69 21.37
C SER A 173 -11.66 7.20 21.11
N HIS A 174 -10.62 6.36 21.16
CA HIS A 174 -10.69 4.93 20.84
C HIS A 174 -9.98 4.08 21.88
N ALA A 175 -10.46 2.88 22.08
CA ALA A 175 -9.68 1.84 22.75
C ALA A 175 -8.50 1.45 21.85
N ILE A 176 -7.30 1.37 22.42
CA ILE A 176 -6.06 1.06 21.71
C ILE A 176 -5.27 -0.04 22.44
N ASN A 177 -4.34 -0.67 21.73
CA ASN A 177 -3.46 -1.72 22.27
C ASN A 177 -2.21 -1.15 22.96
N SER A 178 -1.81 0.07 22.61
CA SER A 178 -0.63 0.74 23.19
C SER A 178 -0.92 1.26 24.60
N ASP A 179 0.08 1.24 25.46
CA ASP A 179 -0.05 1.64 26.87
C ASP A 179 -0.35 3.13 27.05
N ALA A 180 -0.02 3.99 26.08
CA ALA A 180 -0.24 5.41 26.18
C ALA A 180 -0.43 6.06 24.79
N ILE A 181 -1.19 7.17 24.76
CA ILE A 181 -1.31 8.02 23.58
C ILE A 181 0.06 8.63 23.27
N ARG A 182 0.46 8.56 22.01
CA ARG A 182 1.76 9.05 21.55
C ARG A 182 1.60 10.38 20.81
N SER A 183 2.56 11.29 21.02
CA SER A 183 2.60 12.53 20.22
C SER A 183 2.87 12.21 18.75
N ASP A 184 2.48 13.12 17.86
CA ASP A 184 2.78 13.02 16.42
C ASP A 184 4.29 12.89 16.15
N SER A 185 5.12 13.59 16.92
CA SER A 185 6.59 13.48 16.87
C SER A 185 7.08 12.06 17.22
N TYR A 186 6.48 11.43 18.23
CA TYR A 186 6.81 10.06 18.60
C TYR A 186 6.44 9.08 17.50
N ILE A 187 5.24 9.19 16.93
CA ILE A 187 4.78 8.33 15.83
C ILE A 187 5.66 8.50 14.60
N SER A 188 6.04 9.72 14.26
CA SER A 188 6.96 10.00 13.15
C SER A 188 8.35 9.41 13.38
N ALA A 189 8.89 9.52 14.58
CA ALA A 189 10.18 8.93 14.95
C ALA A 189 10.12 7.39 14.93
N PHE A 190 9.04 6.79 15.44
CA PHE A 190 8.80 5.36 15.38
C PHE A 190 8.79 4.86 13.94
N ALA A 191 8.03 5.52 13.05
CA ALA A 191 7.97 5.16 11.63
C ALA A 191 9.32 5.32 10.92
N HIS A 192 10.18 6.23 11.36
CA HIS A 192 11.50 6.48 10.77
C HIS A 192 12.59 5.54 11.29
N GLU A 193 12.64 5.29 12.59
CA GLU A 193 13.77 4.62 13.26
C GLU A 193 13.38 3.27 13.89
N GLY A 194 12.13 3.10 14.30
CA GLY A 194 11.67 1.95 15.08
C GLY A 194 11.50 0.66 14.28
N ILE A 195 11.24 0.75 12.98
CA ILE A 195 10.94 -0.40 12.10
C ILE A 195 12.05 -0.58 11.06
N SER A 196 12.98 -1.50 11.32
CA SER A 196 14.04 -1.79 10.36
C SER A 196 13.55 -2.66 9.19
N VAL A 197 14.15 -2.51 8.02
CA VAL A 197 13.84 -3.32 6.82
C VAL A 197 14.05 -4.83 7.08
N SER A 198 15.06 -5.19 7.90
CA SER A 198 15.30 -6.58 8.27
C SER A 198 14.14 -7.19 9.07
N LYS A 199 13.57 -6.44 10.03
CA LYS A 199 12.37 -6.87 10.77
C LYS A 199 11.16 -6.97 9.86
N ILE A 200 10.98 -6.01 8.94
CA ILE A 200 9.90 -6.06 7.94
C ILE A 200 10.00 -7.34 7.09
N ASN A 201 11.20 -7.68 6.60
CA ASN A 201 11.40 -8.88 5.81
C ASN A 201 11.18 -10.17 6.62
N ALA A 202 11.64 -10.21 7.88
CA ALA A 202 11.37 -11.33 8.79
C ALA A 202 9.86 -11.51 9.04
N PHE A 203 9.13 -10.41 9.25
CA PHE A 203 7.68 -10.44 9.41
C PHE A 203 6.98 -10.96 8.14
N LYS A 204 7.33 -10.41 6.98
CA LYS A 204 6.76 -10.83 5.69
C LYS A 204 6.94 -12.33 5.45
N LYS A 205 8.14 -12.84 5.70
CA LYS A 205 8.45 -14.27 5.53
C LYS A 205 7.59 -15.14 6.44
N ARG A 206 7.59 -14.88 7.74
CA ARG A 206 6.79 -15.63 8.72
C ARG A 206 5.29 -15.52 8.46
N TRP A 207 4.81 -14.33 8.07
CA TRP A 207 3.40 -14.16 7.73
C TRP A 207 3.03 -14.97 6.48
N ALA A 208 3.86 -14.96 5.43
CA ALA A 208 3.62 -15.71 4.22
C ALA A 208 3.51 -17.23 4.50
N VAL A 209 4.43 -17.79 5.28
CA VAL A 209 4.37 -19.21 5.72
C VAL A 209 3.04 -19.50 6.43
N ARG A 210 2.63 -18.62 7.37
CA ARG A 210 1.39 -18.81 8.14
C ARG A 210 0.14 -18.63 7.27
N ALA A 211 0.16 -17.74 6.31
CA ALA A 211 -1.01 -17.43 5.48
C ALA A 211 -1.26 -18.45 4.36
N LEU A 212 -0.32 -19.36 4.09
CA LEU A 212 -0.45 -20.40 3.08
C LEU A 212 -0.94 -21.71 3.71
N ASP A 213 -2.02 -22.25 3.16
CA ASP A 213 -2.61 -23.52 3.56
C ASP A 213 -2.06 -24.66 2.68
N ASP A 214 -2.61 -25.85 2.82
CA ASP A 214 -2.35 -26.98 1.92
C ASP A 214 -3.19 -26.89 0.62
N GLY A 215 -2.74 -27.62 -0.39
CA GLY A 215 -3.39 -27.69 -1.68
C GLY A 215 -3.01 -26.57 -2.65
N ARG A 216 -3.76 -26.48 -3.74
CA ARG A 216 -3.48 -25.48 -4.78
C ARG A 216 -3.97 -24.09 -4.38
N ILE A 217 -3.04 -23.16 -4.24
CA ILE A 217 -3.31 -21.77 -3.85
C ILE A 217 -3.07 -20.84 -5.03
N PHE A 218 -4.10 -20.10 -5.42
CA PHE A 218 -4.00 -19.06 -6.43
C PHE A 218 -3.61 -17.74 -5.79
N ILE A 219 -2.53 -17.12 -6.27
CA ILE A 219 -2.03 -15.82 -5.85
C ILE A 219 -2.16 -14.84 -7.01
N CYS A 220 -2.95 -13.80 -6.81
CA CYS A 220 -3.00 -12.66 -7.73
C CYS A 220 -1.85 -11.72 -7.43
N TYR A 221 -1.06 -11.42 -8.45
CA TYR A 221 0.10 -10.57 -8.38
C TYR A 221 -0.07 -9.37 -9.29
N ASP A 222 0.13 -8.17 -8.74
CA ASP A 222 0.07 -6.92 -9.48
C ASP A 222 0.81 -5.80 -8.74
N SER A 223 1.06 -4.70 -9.43
CA SER A 223 1.71 -3.51 -8.92
C SER A 223 0.79 -2.30 -8.93
N THR A 224 1.10 -1.36 -8.05
CA THR A 224 0.46 -0.04 -8.03
C THR A 224 1.49 1.04 -7.72
N ASN A 225 1.30 2.22 -8.29
CA ASN A 225 2.11 3.39 -7.99
C ASN A 225 1.50 4.21 -6.87
N VAL A 226 2.33 4.79 -6.03
CA VAL A 226 1.97 5.71 -4.95
C VAL A 226 2.74 7.01 -5.16
N ASN A 227 2.02 8.13 -5.24
CA ASN A 227 2.65 9.43 -5.44
C ASN A 227 3.49 9.83 -4.22
N SER A 228 4.63 10.46 -4.45
CA SER A 228 5.48 11.01 -3.41
C SER A 228 6.09 12.34 -3.87
N GLN A 229 6.18 13.29 -2.94
CA GLN A 229 6.84 14.58 -3.15
C GLN A 229 8.12 14.69 -2.28
N ALA A 230 8.65 13.54 -1.84
CA ALA A 230 9.83 13.51 -1.00
C ALA A 230 11.08 13.76 -1.85
N GLU A 231 11.75 14.90 -1.63
CA GLU A 231 13.00 15.22 -2.30
C GLU A 231 14.17 14.46 -1.69
N GLY A 232 15.10 14.02 -2.55
CA GLY A 232 16.34 13.35 -2.12
C GLY A 232 16.19 11.89 -1.68
N VAL A 233 15.02 11.29 -1.85
CA VAL A 233 14.78 9.86 -1.58
C VAL A 233 14.98 9.06 -2.85
N PHE A 234 15.92 8.11 -2.84
CA PHE A 234 16.35 7.37 -4.04
C PHE A 234 15.21 6.63 -4.75
N ILE A 235 14.28 6.03 -4.01
CA ILE A 235 13.18 5.26 -4.61
C ILE A 235 12.06 6.13 -5.18
N VAL A 236 12.04 7.44 -4.90
CA VAL A 236 11.08 8.40 -5.45
C VAL A 236 11.57 8.87 -6.81
N GLN A 237 10.92 8.42 -7.86
CA GLN A 237 11.38 8.65 -9.23
C GLN A 237 10.20 8.86 -10.18
N LYS A 238 10.43 9.61 -11.27
CA LYS A 238 9.47 9.71 -12.37
C LYS A 238 9.36 8.35 -13.07
N GLY A 239 8.14 7.88 -13.27
CA GLY A 239 7.83 6.62 -13.91
C GLY A 239 6.60 6.72 -14.80
N HIS A 240 6.00 5.58 -15.11
CA HIS A 240 4.77 5.53 -15.90
C HIS A 240 3.54 5.69 -14.99
N ALA A 241 3.41 6.86 -14.34
CA ALA A 241 2.23 7.18 -13.55
C ALA A 241 0.98 7.18 -14.43
N LYS A 242 -0.06 6.46 -13.99
CA LYS A 242 -1.33 6.36 -14.73
C LYS A 242 -2.09 7.70 -14.77
N ASP A 243 -1.89 8.53 -13.74
CA ASP A 243 -2.63 9.79 -13.55
C ASP A 243 -1.92 10.99 -14.19
N ASP A 244 -0.59 11.08 -14.03
CA ASP A 244 0.22 12.19 -14.51
C ASP A 244 1.68 11.74 -14.69
N PRO A 245 2.19 11.63 -15.92
CA PRO A 245 3.55 11.16 -16.20
C PRO A 245 4.66 12.05 -15.60
N GLU A 246 4.34 13.29 -15.22
CA GLU A 246 5.30 14.23 -14.63
C GLU A 246 5.45 14.05 -13.10
N LYS A 247 4.55 13.30 -12.45
CA LYS A 247 4.62 13.07 -11.01
C LYS A 247 5.67 12.03 -10.65
N GLU A 248 6.39 12.33 -9.59
CA GLU A 248 7.28 11.36 -8.96
C GLU A 248 6.47 10.37 -8.11
N GLN A 249 6.90 9.13 -8.12
CA GLN A 249 6.17 8.01 -7.53
C GLN A 249 7.12 6.95 -6.98
N VAL A 250 6.56 6.10 -6.15
CA VAL A 250 7.15 4.84 -5.69
C VAL A 250 6.22 3.72 -6.14
N ASN A 251 6.77 2.64 -6.63
CA ASN A 251 5.99 1.47 -6.98
C ASN A 251 5.87 0.51 -5.80
N THR A 252 4.71 -0.10 -5.65
CA THR A 252 4.45 -1.12 -4.63
C THR A 252 3.74 -2.31 -5.28
N GLU A 253 4.27 -3.49 -5.05
CA GLU A 253 3.68 -4.76 -5.48
C GLU A 253 3.05 -5.50 -4.33
N TYR A 254 1.97 -6.22 -4.61
CA TYR A 254 1.31 -7.10 -3.66
C TYR A 254 1.06 -8.48 -4.28
N ALA A 255 1.36 -9.51 -3.50
CA ALA A 255 0.91 -10.88 -3.74
C ALA A 255 -0.30 -11.15 -2.84
N ILE A 256 -1.44 -11.45 -3.43
CA ILE A 256 -2.73 -11.54 -2.73
C ILE A 256 -3.35 -12.90 -3.01
N ARG A 257 -3.71 -13.63 -1.96
CA ARG A 257 -4.42 -14.90 -2.08
C ARG A 257 -5.81 -14.65 -2.68
N GLN A 258 -6.08 -15.30 -3.79
CA GLN A 258 -7.25 -15.04 -4.63
C GLN A 258 -8.60 -15.33 -3.95
N ARG A 259 -8.68 -16.39 -3.15
CA ARG A 259 -9.96 -16.89 -2.61
C ARG A 259 -10.63 -15.91 -1.64
N ASP A 260 -9.85 -15.13 -0.90
CA ASP A 260 -10.31 -14.28 0.20
C ASP A 260 -9.67 -12.88 0.21
N GLY A 261 -8.80 -12.57 -0.76
CA GLY A 261 -8.12 -11.27 -0.82
C GLY A 261 -7.06 -11.08 0.25
N MET A 262 -6.57 -12.17 0.89
CA MET A 262 -5.55 -12.10 1.93
C MET A 262 -4.21 -11.67 1.34
N PRO A 263 -3.61 -10.57 1.80
CA PRO A 263 -2.26 -10.19 1.40
C PRO A 263 -1.23 -11.18 1.94
N ILE A 264 -0.38 -11.71 1.07
CA ILE A 264 0.67 -12.68 1.42
C ILE A 264 1.99 -11.95 1.65
N THR A 265 2.35 -11.04 0.75
CA THR A 265 3.56 -10.22 0.87
C THR A 265 3.44 -8.98 0.00
N PHE A 266 4.37 -8.04 0.20
CA PHE A 266 4.49 -6.83 -0.60
C PHE A 266 5.97 -6.50 -0.85
N LYS A 267 6.23 -5.66 -1.87
CA LYS A 267 7.53 -5.09 -2.17
C LYS A 267 7.38 -3.62 -2.54
N VAL A 268 8.37 -2.80 -2.16
CA VAL A 268 8.48 -1.38 -2.53
C VAL A 268 9.73 -1.21 -3.37
N TYR A 269 9.63 -0.51 -4.50
CA TYR A 269 10.75 -0.30 -5.41
C TYR A 269 10.65 1.05 -6.15
N PRO A 270 11.76 1.51 -6.78
CA PRO A 270 11.81 2.81 -7.43
C PRO A 270 10.76 2.98 -8.52
N GLY A 271 10.16 4.18 -8.57
CA GLY A 271 9.08 4.51 -9.50
C GLY A 271 9.43 4.41 -10.98
N SER A 272 10.71 4.50 -11.35
CA SER A 272 11.18 4.38 -12.74
C SER A 272 11.38 2.94 -13.21
N ILE A 273 11.38 1.97 -12.30
CA ILE A 273 11.64 0.56 -12.63
C ILE A 273 10.36 -0.07 -13.16
N ASN A 274 10.50 -0.88 -14.20
CA ASN A 274 9.39 -1.61 -14.79
C ASN A 274 9.04 -2.84 -13.95
N ASP A 275 7.75 -3.04 -13.69
CA ASP A 275 7.17 -4.14 -12.91
C ASP A 275 7.64 -5.53 -13.41
N ILE A 276 7.88 -5.68 -14.72
CA ILE A 276 8.32 -6.95 -15.32
C ILE A 276 9.67 -7.41 -14.76
N SER A 277 10.61 -6.46 -14.53
CA SER A 277 11.95 -6.78 -14.03
C SER A 277 11.96 -7.10 -12.55
N GLU A 278 11.00 -6.60 -11.81
CA GLU A 278 10.89 -6.79 -10.35
C GLU A 278 10.17 -8.08 -9.96
N ALA A 279 9.36 -8.65 -10.87
CA ALA A 279 8.65 -9.92 -10.64
C ALA A 279 9.57 -11.08 -10.23
N PHE A 280 10.82 -11.07 -10.67
CA PHE A 280 11.81 -12.08 -10.35
C PHE A 280 12.00 -12.30 -8.84
N GLU A 281 12.21 -11.23 -8.07
CA GLU A 281 12.39 -11.35 -6.61
C GLU A 281 11.13 -11.84 -5.90
N MET A 282 9.95 -11.44 -6.39
CA MET A 282 8.69 -11.93 -5.84
C MET A 282 8.50 -13.43 -6.12
N ILE A 283 8.82 -13.89 -7.32
CA ILE A 283 8.76 -15.31 -7.69
C ILE A 283 9.70 -16.13 -6.80
N GLN A 284 10.95 -15.68 -6.64
CA GLN A 284 11.92 -16.35 -5.76
C GLN A 284 11.42 -16.41 -4.32
N PHE A 285 10.93 -15.29 -3.79
CA PHE A 285 10.38 -15.25 -2.43
C PHE A 285 9.25 -16.27 -2.25
N LEU A 286 8.28 -16.33 -3.17
CA LEU A 286 7.16 -17.27 -3.08
C LEU A 286 7.61 -18.72 -3.23
N GLY A 287 8.63 -18.99 -4.06
CA GLY A 287 9.24 -20.32 -4.20
C GLY A 287 9.93 -20.77 -2.91
N GLU A 288 10.70 -19.89 -2.27
CA GLU A 288 11.32 -20.16 -0.96
C GLU A 288 10.26 -20.46 0.11
N ILE A 289 9.18 -19.67 0.16
CA ILE A 289 8.08 -19.91 1.10
C ILE A 289 7.39 -21.25 0.83
N GLN A 290 7.10 -21.57 -0.44
CA GLN A 290 6.51 -22.85 -0.80
C GLN A 290 7.36 -24.03 -0.33
N LYS A 291 8.69 -23.94 -0.51
CA LYS A 291 9.64 -24.93 -0.06
C LYS A 291 9.68 -25.06 1.47
N GLU A 292 9.75 -23.92 2.18
CA GLU A 292 9.77 -23.88 3.65
C GLU A 292 8.50 -24.51 4.26
N VAL A 293 7.31 -24.18 3.71
CA VAL A 293 6.05 -24.78 4.17
C VAL A 293 6.02 -26.30 3.93
N LYS A 294 6.55 -26.77 2.80
CA LYS A 294 6.66 -28.21 2.51
C LYS A 294 7.62 -28.90 3.49
N GLU A 295 8.76 -28.31 3.78
CA GLU A 295 9.76 -28.84 4.72
C GLU A 295 9.21 -28.91 6.16
N GLU A 296 8.51 -27.87 6.65
CA GLU A 296 7.89 -27.85 7.98
C GLU A 296 6.81 -28.92 8.17
N LYS A 297 6.06 -29.24 7.11
CA LYS A 297 4.98 -30.24 7.15
C LYS A 297 5.43 -31.68 6.85
N GLY A 298 6.68 -31.86 6.43
CA GLY A 298 7.23 -33.11 5.95
C GLY A 298 6.85 -33.36 4.48
N ASP A 299 7.84 -33.61 3.61
CA ASP A 299 7.74 -33.68 2.14
C ASP A 299 6.60 -34.58 1.60
N GLU A 300 6.24 -35.64 2.33
CA GLU A 300 5.22 -36.61 1.90
C GLU A 300 3.77 -36.16 2.19
N SER A 301 3.57 -35.10 2.98
CA SER A 301 2.21 -34.70 3.43
C SER A 301 1.73 -33.35 2.91
N SER A 302 2.60 -32.53 2.35
CA SER A 302 2.22 -31.19 1.86
C SER A 302 1.90 -31.20 0.38
N GLU A 303 0.63 -30.98 0.05
CA GLU A 303 0.15 -30.77 -1.34
C GLU A 303 0.21 -29.31 -1.78
N LEU A 304 0.95 -28.46 -1.04
CA LEU A 304 1.00 -27.03 -1.35
C LEU A 304 1.57 -26.79 -2.76
N GLU A 305 0.78 -26.18 -3.59
CA GLU A 305 1.13 -25.70 -4.93
C GLU A 305 0.69 -24.26 -5.09
N ILE A 306 1.64 -23.35 -5.21
CA ILE A 306 1.37 -21.94 -5.52
C ILE A 306 1.20 -21.78 -7.02
N VAL A 307 0.12 -21.09 -7.44
CA VAL A 307 -0.16 -20.73 -8.83
C VAL A 307 -0.35 -19.21 -8.91
N ILE A 308 0.55 -18.53 -9.61
CA ILE A 308 0.49 -17.07 -9.80
C ILE A 308 -0.47 -16.74 -10.96
N ILE A 309 -1.37 -15.79 -10.71
CA ILE A 309 -2.23 -15.16 -11.72
C ILE A 309 -1.75 -13.72 -11.90
N ALA A 310 -1.14 -13.42 -13.05
CA ALA A 310 -0.62 -12.10 -13.33
C ALA A 310 -1.08 -11.56 -14.70
N ASP A 311 -0.84 -10.28 -14.94
CA ASP A 311 -1.24 -9.64 -16.20
C ASP A 311 -0.28 -10.04 -17.34
N ARG A 312 -0.74 -9.80 -18.56
CA ARG A 312 0.03 -10.01 -19.81
C ARG A 312 1.38 -9.28 -19.83
N GLY A 313 1.56 -8.26 -19.00
CA GLY A 313 2.83 -7.55 -18.82
C GLY A 313 3.95 -8.47 -18.34
N TYR A 314 3.64 -9.43 -17.50
CA TYR A 314 4.60 -10.33 -16.85
C TYR A 314 5.06 -11.50 -17.72
N VAL A 315 4.51 -11.67 -18.93
CA VAL A 315 4.92 -12.71 -19.87
C VAL A 315 6.26 -12.34 -20.51
N SER A 316 7.32 -12.96 -20.02
CA SER A 316 8.68 -12.91 -20.60
C SER A 316 9.35 -14.24 -20.40
N GLU A 317 10.27 -14.61 -21.29
CA GLU A 317 11.03 -15.86 -21.22
C GLU A 317 11.74 -16.00 -19.86
N LYS A 318 12.38 -14.92 -19.39
CA LYS A 318 13.05 -14.89 -18.10
C LYS A 318 12.09 -15.21 -16.95
N ASN A 319 10.91 -14.54 -16.88
CA ASN A 319 9.96 -14.77 -15.80
C ASN A 319 9.36 -16.18 -15.83
N ILE A 320 9.11 -16.72 -17.02
CA ILE A 320 8.61 -18.09 -17.18
C ILE A 320 9.63 -19.12 -16.70
N LYS A 321 10.91 -18.93 -17.04
CA LYS A 321 11.99 -19.78 -16.55
C LYS A 321 12.06 -19.74 -15.01
N GLU A 322 12.05 -18.56 -14.42
CA GLU A 322 12.08 -18.40 -12.96
C GLU A 322 10.88 -19.06 -12.26
N LEU A 323 9.68 -18.91 -12.81
CA LEU A 323 8.48 -19.58 -12.28
C LEU A 323 8.65 -21.10 -12.28
N ARG A 324 9.25 -21.67 -13.32
CA ARG A 324 9.50 -23.09 -13.42
C ARG A 324 10.59 -23.55 -12.47
N ASP A 325 11.71 -22.82 -12.42
CA ASP A 325 12.85 -23.12 -11.52
C ASP A 325 12.41 -23.05 -10.04
N ALA A 326 11.46 -22.17 -9.71
CA ALA A 326 10.83 -22.05 -8.38
C ALA A 326 9.70 -23.05 -8.14
N GLU A 327 9.38 -23.94 -9.09
CA GLU A 327 8.24 -24.87 -9.04
C GLU A 327 6.87 -24.20 -8.84
N ILE A 328 6.75 -22.92 -9.21
CA ILE A 328 5.50 -22.15 -9.10
C ILE A 328 4.69 -22.29 -10.39
N GLY A 329 3.42 -22.68 -10.27
CA GLY A 329 2.48 -22.67 -11.37
C GLY A 329 2.11 -21.24 -11.79
N TYR A 330 1.63 -21.08 -13.02
CA TYR A 330 1.17 -19.78 -13.49
C TYR A 330 -0.07 -19.89 -14.37
N ILE A 331 -0.87 -18.81 -14.37
CA ILE A 331 -1.93 -18.51 -15.31
C ILE A 331 -1.68 -17.10 -15.83
N LEU A 332 -1.33 -16.98 -17.10
CA LEU A 332 -0.98 -15.71 -17.72
C LEU A 332 -1.82 -15.47 -18.97
N LEU A 333 -2.28 -14.23 -19.15
CA LEU A 333 -2.91 -13.81 -20.40
C LEU A 333 -1.82 -13.44 -21.41
N LEU A 334 -1.85 -14.04 -22.61
CA LEU A 334 -0.89 -13.71 -23.66
C LEU A 334 -1.25 -12.39 -24.35
N LYS A 335 -0.21 -11.66 -24.78
CA LYS A 335 -0.38 -10.47 -25.62
C LYS A 335 -0.83 -10.89 -27.02
N LYS A 336 -1.78 -10.18 -27.59
CA LYS A 336 -2.29 -10.47 -28.95
C LYS A 336 -1.22 -10.40 -30.06
N ASN A 337 -0.14 -9.64 -29.84
CA ASN A 337 0.96 -9.48 -30.77
C ASN A 337 2.10 -10.50 -30.57
N MET A 338 1.95 -11.47 -29.70
CA MET A 338 2.90 -12.60 -29.59
C MET A 338 2.64 -13.59 -30.71
N ILE A 339 3.68 -13.97 -31.43
CA ILE A 339 3.61 -14.92 -32.56
C ILE A 339 2.90 -16.21 -32.13
N ILE A 340 3.32 -16.80 -31.01
CA ILE A 340 2.72 -18.04 -30.51
C ILE A 340 1.22 -17.91 -30.20
N ALA A 341 0.80 -16.75 -29.66
CA ALA A 341 -0.63 -16.52 -29.34
C ALA A 341 -1.47 -16.43 -30.62
N ASP A 342 -0.92 -15.82 -31.67
CA ASP A 342 -1.57 -15.69 -32.97
C ASP A 342 -1.62 -17.04 -33.70
N GLU A 343 -0.53 -17.79 -33.75
CA GLU A 343 -0.46 -19.13 -34.34
C GLU A 343 -1.44 -20.11 -33.68
N ILE A 344 -1.45 -20.18 -32.35
CA ILE A 344 -2.38 -21.03 -31.59
C ILE A 344 -3.82 -20.64 -31.90
N LEU A 345 -4.12 -19.34 -31.92
CA LEU A 345 -5.45 -18.85 -32.23
C LEU A 345 -5.87 -19.21 -33.67
N GLN A 346 -5.03 -18.93 -34.66
CA GLN A 346 -5.33 -19.21 -36.07
C GLN A 346 -5.59 -20.70 -36.33
N ASN A 347 -4.74 -21.56 -35.77
CA ASN A 347 -4.86 -23.01 -35.96
C ASN A 347 -6.15 -23.61 -35.40
N HIS A 348 -6.73 -23.00 -34.35
CA HIS A 348 -7.87 -23.53 -33.61
C HIS A 348 -9.14 -22.66 -33.68
N LEU A 349 -9.15 -21.56 -34.43
CA LEU A 349 -10.25 -20.61 -34.48
C LEU A 349 -11.59 -21.25 -34.82
N HIS A 350 -11.59 -22.24 -35.74
CA HIS A 350 -12.75 -22.97 -36.19
C HIS A 350 -13.23 -24.03 -35.19
N GLU A 351 -12.41 -24.37 -34.19
CA GLU A 351 -12.73 -25.42 -33.21
C GLU A 351 -13.33 -24.84 -31.94
N VAL A 352 -12.88 -23.61 -31.54
CA VAL A 352 -13.27 -23.05 -30.25
C VAL A 352 -14.76 -22.94 -30.06
N LYS A 353 -15.51 -22.51 -31.09
CA LYS A 353 -16.97 -22.32 -31.03
C LYS A 353 -17.78 -23.60 -31.26
N LYS A 354 -17.17 -24.79 -31.32
CA LYS A 354 -17.91 -26.07 -31.39
C LYS A 354 -18.77 -26.25 -30.11
N PRO A 355 -19.98 -26.83 -30.24
CA PRO A 355 -20.91 -26.97 -29.10
C PRO A 355 -20.30 -27.65 -27.86
N GLY A 356 -19.39 -28.62 -28.04
CA GLY A 356 -18.70 -29.31 -26.94
C GLY A 356 -17.79 -28.43 -26.09
N ASN A 357 -17.42 -27.27 -26.60
CA ASN A 357 -16.55 -26.31 -25.91
C ASN A 357 -17.33 -25.18 -25.20
N TYR A 358 -18.67 -25.30 -25.18
CA TYR A 358 -19.52 -24.31 -24.53
C TYR A 358 -19.51 -24.47 -23.01
N LEU A 359 -19.23 -23.39 -22.29
CA LEU A 359 -19.20 -23.30 -20.84
C LEU A 359 -20.52 -22.70 -20.33
N ASN A 360 -21.45 -23.53 -19.88
CA ASN A 360 -22.77 -23.12 -19.42
C ASN A 360 -22.75 -22.05 -18.32
N ASP A 361 -21.78 -22.15 -17.41
CA ASP A 361 -21.67 -21.25 -16.23
C ASP A 361 -21.36 -19.79 -16.63
N SER A 362 -20.67 -19.59 -17.76
CA SER A 362 -20.18 -18.27 -18.18
C SER A 362 -20.74 -17.79 -19.52
N GLY A 363 -21.39 -18.66 -20.31
CA GLY A 363 -21.85 -18.35 -21.67
C GLY A 363 -20.70 -18.12 -22.66
N LYS A 364 -19.54 -18.71 -22.40
CA LYS A 364 -18.33 -18.60 -23.21
C LYS A 364 -18.01 -19.92 -23.89
N PHE A 365 -17.18 -19.88 -24.91
CA PHE A 365 -16.57 -21.07 -25.49
C PHE A 365 -15.09 -21.10 -25.10
N ALA A 366 -14.56 -22.30 -24.81
CA ALA A 366 -13.15 -22.42 -24.48
C ALA A 366 -12.59 -23.78 -24.87
N LEU A 367 -11.38 -23.77 -25.43
CA LEU A 367 -10.62 -24.94 -25.87
C LEU A 367 -9.25 -24.93 -25.20
N THR A 368 -8.80 -26.08 -24.71
CA THR A 368 -7.46 -26.27 -24.19
C THR A 368 -6.64 -27.08 -25.17
N VAL A 369 -5.44 -26.57 -25.51
CA VAL A 369 -4.49 -27.28 -26.39
C VAL A 369 -3.09 -27.28 -25.73
N PRO A 370 -2.36 -28.41 -25.77
CA PRO A 370 -0.98 -28.45 -25.30
C PRO A 370 -0.04 -27.77 -26.30
N GLY A 371 1.10 -27.28 -25.83
CA GLY A 371 2.13 -26.71 -26.68
C GLY A 371 3.30 -26.16 -25.89
N LYS A 372 4.27 -25.54 -26.55
CA LYS A 372 5.41 -24.86 -25.93
C LYS A 372 5.22 -23.34 -26.02
N LEU A 373 5.50 -22.62 -24.94
CA LEU A 373 5.37 -21.17 -24.92
C LEU A 373 6.57 -20.48 -25.62
N PHE A 374 7.76 -21.04 -25.47
CA PHE A 374 9.00 -20.62 -26.14
C PHE A 374 9.70 -21.84 -26.75
N GLU A 375 10.51 -21.65 -27.78
CA GLU A 375 11.21 -22.73 -28.49
C GLU A 375 12.09 -23.57 -27.57
N ASP A 376 12.84 -22.90 -26.70
CA ASP A 376 13.79 -23.52 -25.75
C ASP A 376 13.12 -23.99 -24.44
N ASP A 377 11.79 -24.02 -24.40
CA ASP A 377 11.02 -24.37 -23.22
C ASP A 377 11.08 -25.89 -22.95
N GLU A 378 11.63 -26.30 -21.80
CA GLU A 378 11.81 -27.72 -21.46
C GLU A 378 10.52 -28.41 -21.01
N GLY A 379 9.45 -27.66 -20.76
CA GLY A 379 8.19 -28.17 -20.23
C GLY A 379 6.99 -27.89 -21.12
N ASP A 380 5.95 -28.70 -20.95
CA ASP A 380 4.67 -28.48 -21.60
C ASP A 380 3.94 -27.29 -21.02
N SER A 381 3.30 -26.52 -21.90
CA SER A 381 2.36 -25.49 -21.56
C SER A 381 0.97 -25.84 -22.09
N TYR A 382 -0.07 -25.34 -21.45
CA TYR A 382 -1.45 -25.55 -21.88
C TYR A 382 -2.04 -24.20 -22.25
N PHE A 383 -2.49 -24.07 -23.49
CA PHE A 383 -3.10 -22.84 -23.99
C PHE A 383 -4.62 -22.98 -23.93
N HIS A 384 -5.26 -22.04 -23.28
CA HIS A 384 -6.71 -21.97 -23.13
C HIS A 384 -7.23 -20.84 -24.01
N ILE A 385 -7.77 -21.20 -25.16
CA ILE A 385 -8.37 -20.28 -26.12
C ILE A 385 -9.81 -20.05 -25.70
N VAL A 386 -10.14 -18.84 -25.35
CA VAL A 386 -11.47 -18.45 -24.85
C VAL A 386 -12.11 -17.46 -25.79
N TRP A 387 -13.36 -17.71 -26.18
CA TRP A 387 -14.17 -16.74 -26.87
C TRP A 387 -15.33 -16.25 -25.99
N ASP A 388 -15.52 -14.93 -25.99
CA ASP A 388 -16.56 -14.24 -25.23
C ASP A 388 -17.31 -13.27 -26.16
N GLY A 389 -18.62 -13.49 -26.38
CA GLY A 389 -19.44 -12.69 -27.28
C GLY A 389 -19.58 -11.21 -26.83
N LYS A 390 -19.55 -10.94 -25.52
CA LYS A 390 -19.56 -9.56 -25.02
C LYS A 390 -18.25 -8.86 -25.34
N LEU A 391 -17.16 -9.58 -25.19
CA LEU A 391 -15.83 -9.07 -25.50
C LEU A 391 -15.63 -8.91 -27.02
N GLU A 392 -16.22 -9.80 -27.84
CA GLU A 392 -16.22 -9.66 -29.30
C GLU A 392 -16.80 -8.32 -29.74
N THR A 393 -17.98 -7.97 -29.22
CA THR A 393 -18.64 -6.70 -29.55
C THR A 393 -17.76 -5.48 -29.17
N ALA A 394 -17.19 -5.52 -27.97
CA ALA A 394 -16.31 -4.44 -27.48
C ALA A 394 -15.02 -4.34 -28.31
N HIS A 395 -14.36 -5.48 -28.59
CA HIS A 395 -13.14 -5.50 -29.41
C HIS A 395 -13.37 -5.04 -30.83
N ARG A 396 -14.49 -5.48 -31.47
CA ARG A 396 -14.86 -5.04 -32.81
C ARG A 396 -15.08 -3.52 -32.85
N TYR A 397 -15.81 -2.98 -31.87
CA TYR A 397 -16.02 -1.55 -31.77
C TYR A 397 -14.69 -0.77 -31.65
N MET A 398 -13.77 -1.23 -30.79
CA MET A 398 -12.44 -0.61 -30.62
C MET A 398 -11.61 -0.74 -31.90
N LEU A 399 -11.62 -1.87 -32.58
CA LEU A 399 -10.90 -2.12 -33.82
C LEU A 399 -11.38 -1.15 -34.92
N MET A 400 -12.70 -1.07 -35.15
CA MET A 400 -13.27 -0.21 -36.19
C MET A 400 -13.00 1.27 -35.93
N ASN A 401 -13.10 1.72 -34.66
CA ASN A 401 -12.74 3.09 -34.29
C ASN A 401 -11.24 3.39 -34.52
N ALA A 402 -10.36 2.44 -34.20
CA ALA A 402 -8.93 2.59 -34.42
C ALA A 402 -8.59 2.71 -35.93
N ILE A 403 -9.23 1.87 -36.77
CA ILE A 403 -9.08 1.92 -38.22
C ILE A 403 -9.59 3.27 -38.77
N GLU A 404 -10.78 3.69 -38.36
CA GLU A 404 -11.35 4.97 -38.75
C GLU A 404 -10.45 6.16 -38.37
N ALA A 405 -9.92 6.17 -37.15
CA ALA A 405 -8.99 7.21 -36.68
C ALA A 405 -7.68 7.22 -37.50
N LYS A 406 -7.13 6.02 -37.81
CA LYS A 406 -5.95 5.90 -38.70
C LYS A 406 -6.26 6.41 -40.11
N GLU A 407 -7.43 6.06 -40.65
CA GLU A 407 -7.85 6.56 -41.98
C GLU A 407 -7.99 8.07 -42.03
N GLN A 408 -8.62 8.68 -41.04
CA GLN A 408 -8.73 10.15 -40.96
C GLN A 408 -7.36 10.83 -40.87
N ARG A 409 -6.40 10.22 -40.13
CA ARG A 409 -5.02 10.71 -40.12
C ARG A 409 -4.36 10.61 -41.48
N LEU A 410 -4.55 9.49 -42.19
CA LEU A 410 -4.02 9.30 -43.56
C LEU A 410 -4.61 10.30 -44.56
N ARG A 411 -5.94 10.55 -44.52
CA ARG A 411 -6.59 11.59 -45.38
C ARG A 411 -5.94 12.96 -45.18
N LYS A 412 -5.80 13.39 -43.91
CA LYS A 412 -5.13 14.64 -43.56
C LYS A 412 -3.65 14.66 -43.96
N ALA A 413 -2.97 13.52 -43.87
CA ALA A 413 -1.57 13.39 -44.23
C ALA A 413 -1.33 13.58 -45.71
N VAL A 414 -2.18 13.00 -46.57
CA VAL A 414 -2.13 13.16 -48.03
C VAL A 414 -2.42 14.64 -48.43
N GLU A 415 -3.48 15.24 -47.86
CA GLU A 415 -3.82 16.64 -48.12
C GLU A 415 -2.71 17.62 -47.73
N ARG A 416 -2.07 17.41 -46.58
CA ARG A 416 -1.09 18.32 -45.97
C ARG A 416 0.35 17.98 -46.31
N LYS A 417 0.60 16.90 -47.05
CA LYS A 417 1.93 16.34 -47.31
C LYS A 417 2.74 16.16 -45.99
N THR A 418 2.08 15.58 -44.99
CA THR A 418 2.69 15.41 -43.68
C THR A 418 3.82 14.41 -43.77
N ARG A 419 4.97 14.73 -43.16
CA ARG A 419 6.14 13.85 -43.13
C ARG A 419 6.06 12.92 -41.94
N TYR A 420 6.30 11.63 -42.16
CA TYR A 420 6.31 10.57 -41.18
C TYR A 420 7.67 9.88 -41.10
N THR A 421 7.96 9.27 -39.96
CA THR A 421 9.07 8.35 -39.80
C THR A 421 8.70 7.00 -40.43
N GLU A 422 9.68 6.16 -40.69
CA GLU A 422 9.45 4.77 -41.17
C GLU A 422 8.58 3.97 -40.19
N PHE A 423 8.82 4.10 -38.90
CA PHE A 423 8.01 3.45 -37.85
C PHE A 423 6.53 3.86 -37.90
N GLU A 424 6.25 5.13 -38.15
CA GLU A 424 4.86 5.62 -38.32
C GLU A 424 4.22 5.10 -39.61
N ILE A 425 4.96 5.03 -40.72
CA ILE A 425 4.51 4.42 -41.98
C ILE A 425 4.13 2.95 -41.73
N ASP A 426 5.01 2.19 -41.06
CA ASP A 426 4.75 0.78 -40.79
C ASP A 426 3.51 0.57 -39.89
N SER A 427 3.25 1.50 -38.97
CA SER A 427 2.03 1.45 -38.13
C SER A 427 0.73 1.60 -38.93
N PHE A 428 0.76 2.20 -40.12
CA PHE A 428 -0.39 2.29 -41.00
C PHE A 428 -0.53 1.07 -41.91
N LYS A 429 0.59 0.43 -42.31
CA LYS A 429 0.59 -0.76 -43.18
C LYS A 429 -0.17 -1.94 -42.62
N GLU A 430 -0.40 -1.97 -41.32
CA GLU A 430 -1.21 -2.99 -40.65
C GLU A 430 -2.59 -3.16 -41.28
N PHE A 431 -3.26 -2.05 -41.64
CA PHE A 431 -4.62 -2.05 -42.17
C PHE A 431 -4.79 -1.26 -43.47
N PHE A 432 -3.69 -0.72 -44.05
CA PHE A 432 -3.75 0.09 -45.23
C PHE A 432 -2.60 -0.26 -46.20
N PHE A 433 -2.93 -0.34 -47.49
CA PHE A 433 -1.93 -0.29 -48.55
C PHE A 433 -1.53 1.17 -48.76
N LEU A 434 -0.24 1.46 -48.76
CA LEU A 434 0.29 2.81 -48.87
C LEU A 434 1.19 2.96 -50.12
N GLN A 435 0.99 4.05 -50.87
CA GLN A 435 1.99 4.58 -51.79
C GLN A 435 2.67 5.76 -51.12
N TYR A 436 3.98 5.73 -51.01
CA TYR A 436 4.76 6.74 -50.31
C TYR A 436 6.15 6.84 -50.88
N HIS A 437 6.78 8.01 -50.75
CA HIS A 437 8.16 8.23 -51.14
C HIS A 437 8.94 8.95 -50.05
N GLN A 438 10.28 8.82 -50.12
CA GLN A 438 11.15 9.53 -49.19
C GLN A 438 11.24 11.01 -49.54
N GLU A 439 10.97 11.88 -48.57
CA GLU A 439 11.09 13.32 -48.73
C GLU A 439 11.76 13.96 -47.51
N GLY A 440 13.05 14.25 -47.64
CA GLY A 440 13.84 14.95 -46.63
C GLY A 440 14.14 14.12 -45.36
N ARG A 441 14.35 14.80 -44.27
CA ARG A 441 14.69 14.21 -42.95
C ARG A 441 13.93 14.90 -41.83
N LEU A 442 13.59 14.14 -40.79
CA LEU A 442 12.94 14.65 -39.57
C LEU A 442 13.92 14.60 -38.40
N LYS A 443 13.87 15.62 -37.54
CA LYS A 443 14.55 15.64 -36.26
C LYS A 443 13.65 15.01 -35.20
N VAL A 444 14.01 13.82 -34.76
CA VAL A 444 13.29 13.09 -33.70
C VAL A 444 14.07 13.14 -32.40
N ASN A 445 13.37 13.24 -31.28
CA ASN A 445 13.98 13.14 -29.96
C ASN A 445 14.38 11.70 -29.71
N MET A 446 15.62 11.50 -29.23
CA MET A 446 16.06 10.19 -28.80
C MET A 446 15.53 9.87 -27.41
N HIS A 447 15.11 8.61 -27.18
CA HIS A 447 14.72 8.10 -25.89
C HIS A 447 15.83 7.21 -25.30
N GLY A 448 15.80 6.94 -23.99
CA GLY A 448 16.78 6.12 -23.31
C GLY A 448 18.16 6.79 -23.18
N ARG A 449 19.28 6.06 -23.45
CA ARG A 449 20.66 6.57 -23.31
C ARG A 449 20.99 7.80 -24.16
N GLY A 450 20.10 8.18 -25.07
CA GLY A 450 20.22 9.38 -25.91
C GLY A 450 19.20 10.48 -25.59
N ALA A 451 18.47 10.38 -24.47
CA ALA A 451 17.43 11.34 -24.10
C ALA A 451 17.95 12.79 -24.10
N GLY A 452 17.19 13.70 -24.71
CA GLY A 452 17.58 15.09 -24.90
C GLY A 452 18.43 15.39 -26.15
N LYS A 453 18.89 14.38 -26.90
CA LYS A 453 19.53 14.55 -28.22
C LYS A 453 18.51 14.37 -29.33
N LYS A 454 18.66 15.16 -30.40
CA LYS A 454 17.87 15.01 -31.62
C LYS A 454 18.68 14.26 -32.66
N LYS A 455 18.07 13.25 -33.28
CA LYS A 455 18.65 12.50 -34.40
C LYS A 455 17.87 12.82 -35.66
N GLU A 456 18.58 13.08 -36.77
CA GLU A 456 17.97 13.20 -38.08
C GLU A 456 17.79 11.81 -38.70
N ILE A 457 16.53 11.47 -39.01
CA ILE A 457 16.17 10.22 -39.69
C ILE A 457 15.44 10.50 -40.98
N PRO A 458 15.45 9.60 -41.98
CA PRO A 458 14.68 9.74 -43.19
C PRO A 458 13.19 10.01 -42.89
N SER A 459 12.56 10.82 -43.70
CA SER A 459 11.11 11.06 -43.62
C SER A 459 10.42 10.69 -44.92
N TYR A 460 9.16 10.32 -44.81
CA TYR A 460 8.35 9.80 -45.89
C TYR A 460 7.04 10.58 -45.98
N VAL A 461 6.58 10.82 -47.22
CA VAL A 461 5.27 11.44 -47.50
C VAL A 461 4.39 10.39 -48.17
N ILE A 462 3.14 10.32 -47.72
CA ILE A 462 2.14 9.39 -48.25
C ILE A 462 1.41 10.08 -49.41
N ASP A 463 1.46 9.44 -50.59
CA ASP A 463 0.83 9.93 -51.82
C ASP A 463 -0.62 9.47 -51.92
N SER A 464 -0.85 8.21 -51.62
CA SER A 464 -2.18 7.61 -51.63
C SER A 464 -2.27 6.41 -50.70
N PHE A 465 -3.47 6.02 -50.35
CA PHE A 465 -3.72 4.86 -49.52
C PHE A 465 -5.06 4.17 -49.91
N ALA A 466 -5.16 2.87 -49.58
CA ALA A 466 -6.38 2.10 -49.67
C ALA A 466 -6.49 1.16 -48.44
N ARG A 467 -7.71 0.84 -48.02
CA ARG A 467 -7.93 -0.14 -46.95
C ARG A 467 -7.46 -1.54 -47.39
N ASN A 468 -6.73 -2.22 -46.53
CA ASN A 468 -6.46 -3.64 -46.67
C ASN A 468 -7.60 -4.45 -46.00
N ASN A 469 -8.66 -4.70 -46.79
CA ASN A 469 -9.85 -5.36 -46.26
C ASN A 469 -9.56 -6.78 -45.73
N GLU A 470 -8.62 -7.51 -46.33
CA GLU A 470 -8.24 -8.85 -45.90
C GLU A 470 -7.63 -8.81 -44.50
N ALA A 471 -6.72 -7.87 -44.23
CA ALA A 471 -6.12 -7.69 -42.90
C ALA A 471 -7.18 -7.23 -41.87
N ILE A 472 -8.12 -6.39 -42.28
CA ILE A 472 -9.22 -5.93 -41.41
C ILE A 472 -10.15 -7.09 -41.05
N GLU A 473 -10.53 -7.92 -42.03
CA GLU A 473 -11.36 -9.11 -41.80
C GLU A 473 -10.67 -10.15 -40.94
N GLU A 474 -9.36 -10.33 -41.12
CA GLU A 474 -8.57 -11.20 -40.26
C GLU A 474 -8.54 -10.70 -38.81
N ALA A 475 -8.31 -9.43 -38.60
CA ALA A 475 -8.35 -8.82 -37.25
C ALA A 475 -9.75 -8.90 -36.63
N ASP A 476 -10.82 -8.72 -37.44
CA ASP A 476 -12.21 -8.84 -36.98
C ASP A 476 -12.55 -10.26 -36.53
N ARG A 477 -12.10 -11.29 -37.29
CA ARG A 477 -12.27 -12.69 -36.91
C ARG A 477 -11.66 -13.05 -35.57
N LYS A 478 -10.60 -12.34 -35.14
CA LYS A 478 -9.93 -12.52 -33.85
C LYS A 478 -10.59 -11.74 -32.70
N CYS A 479 -11.64 -10.95 -32.98
CA CYS A 479 -12.37 -10.24 -31.94
C CYS A 479 -13.08 -11.19 -30.98
N GLY A 480 -13.04 -10.89 -29.69
CA GLY A 480 -13.65 -11.71 -28.63
C GLY A 480 -12.77 -12.84 -28.12
N TYR A 481 -11.66 -13.13 -28.77
CA TYR A 481 -10.75 -14.17 -28.31
C TYR A 481 -9.71 -13.66 -27.34
N LEU A 482 -9.38 -14.51 -26.34
CA LEU A 482 -8.29 -14.38 -25.39
C LEU A 482 -7.55 -15.71 -25.35
N VAL A 483 -6.23 -15.68 -25.20
CA VAL A 483 -5.41 -16.87 -25.03
C VAL A 483 -4.70 -16.78 -23.69
N TYR A 484 -5.06 -17.68 -22.77
CA TYR A 484 -4.34 -17.88 -21.52
C TYR A 484 -3.36 -19.03 -21.66
N VAL A 485 -2.28 -19.00 -20.92
CA VAL A 485 -1.31 -20.08 -20.82
C VAL A 485 -1.12 -20.49 -19.37
N THR A 486 -1.07 -21.81 -19.14
CA THR A 486 -0.74 -22.40 -17.84
C THR A 486 0.42 -23.39 -17.99
N HIS A 487 1.22 -23.49 -16.91
CA HIS A 487 2.26 -24.51 -16.81
C HIS A 487 1.72 -25.86 -16.33
N ARG A 488 0.71 -25.82 -15.46
CA ARG A 488 0.07 -27.03 -14.94
C ARG A 488 -1.12 -27.43 -15.80
N GLN A 489 -1.35 -28.73 -15.90
CA GLN A 489 -2.53 -29.23 -16.58
C GLN A 489 -3.80 -28.76 -15.85
N MET A 490 -4.57 -27.95 -16.53
CA MET A 490 -5.85 -27.41 -16.06
C MET A 490 -6.83 -27.43 -17.23
N THR A 491 -8.12 -27.51 -16.91
CA THR A 491 -9.14 -27.29 -17.91
C THR A 491 -9.35 -25.80 -18.16
N ALA A 492 -9.85 -25.43 -19.33
CA ALA A 492 -10.20 -24.04 -19.62
C ALA A 492 -11.25 -23.49 -18.64
N LYS A 493 -12.14 -24.33 -18.12
CA LYS A 493 -13.13 -23.98 -17.10
C LYS A 493 -12.45 -23.58 -15.79
N GLU A 494 -11.54 -24.40 -15.27
CA GLU A 494 -10.77 -24.11 -14.05
C GLU A 494 -9.95 -22.84 -14.19
N THR A 495 -9.26 -22.69 -15.32
CA THR A 495 -8.49 -21.49 -15.64
C THR A 495 -9.36 -20.23 -15.61
N LEU A 496 -10.54 -20.26 -16.26
CA LEU A 496 -11.44 -19.12 -16.24
C LEU A 496 -12.04 -18.83 -14.87
N GLN A 497 -12.35 -19.86 -14.08
CA GLN A 497 -12.81 -19.69 -12.69
C GLN A 497 -11.72 -19.03 -11.84
N ALA A 498 -10.46 -19.44 -12.00
CA ALA A 498 -9.34 -18.81 -11.34
C ALA A 498 -9.17 -17.34 -11.77
N VAL A 499 -9.14 -17.06 -13.06
CA VAL A 499 -8.99 -15.70 -13.60
C VAL A 499 -10.17 -14.80 -13.25
N SER A 500 -11.40 -15.31 -13.18
CA SER A 500 -12.60 -14.52 -12.88
C SER A 500 -12.56 -13.84 -11.50
N LYS A 501 -11.75 -14.34 -10.59
CA LYS A 501 -11.55 -13.78 -9.24
C LYS A 501 -10.28 -12.92 -9.11
N ARG A 502 -9.57 -12.68 -10.21
CA ARG A 502 -8.36 -11.84 -10.21
C ARG A 502 -8.64 -10.40 -9.76
N ASP A 503 -9.88 -9.95 -9.87
CA ASP A 503 -10.29 -8.62 -9.41
C ASP A 503 -10.07 -8.39 -7.89
N CYS A 504 -9.73 -9.44 -7.13
CA CYS A 504 -9.37 -9.31 -5.71
C CYS A 504 -8.18 -8.35 -5.50
N VAL A 505 -7.16 -8.38 -6.38
CA VAL A 505 -6.01 -7.47 -6.28
C VAL A 505 -6.40 -6.01 -6.58
N GLU A 506 -7.25 -5.80 -7.59
CA GLU A 506 -7.77 -4.47 -7.92
C GLU A 506 -8.66 -3.91 -6.79
N LYS A 507 -9.48 -4.77 -6.17
CA LYS A 507 -10.28 -4.42 -4.99
C LYS A 507 -9.40 -4.05 -3.80
N THR A 508 -8.31 -4.77 -3.58
CA THR A 508 -7.34 -4.47 -2.52
C THR A 508 -6.66 -3.13 -2.78
N PHE A 509 -6.18 -2.87 -3.99
CA PHE A 509 -5.59 -1.55 -4.31
C PHE A 509 -6.60 -0.41 -4.21
N ARG A 510 -7.85 -0.64 -4.61
CA ARG A 510 -8.92 0.34 -4.39
C ARG A 510 -9.15 0.61 -2.91
N ALA A 511 -9.11 -0.41 -2.07
CA ALA A 511 -9.24 -0.26 -0.63
C ALA A 511 -8.03 0.50 -0.03
N LEU A 512 -6.82 0.14 -0.42
CA LEU A 512 -5.58 0.79 0.03
C LEU A 512 -5.58 2.29 -0.34
N LYS A 513 -5.88 2.61 -1.60
CA LYS A 513 -5.85 4.00 -2.09
C LYS A 513 -7.07 4.81 -1.66
N GLY A 514 -8.27 4.22 -1.69
CA GLY A 514 -9.52 4.94 -1.42
C GLY A 514 -9.91 4.98 0.05
N TRP A 515 -9.57 3.93 0.81
CA TRP A 515 -10.05 3.78 2.20
C TRP A 515 -8.94 3.66 3.25
N MET A 516 -7.68 3.70 2.85
CA MET A 516 -6.55 3.65 3.79
C MET A 516 -5.46 4.68 3.45
N GLY A 517 -5.77 5.66 2.62
CA GLY A 517 -4.93 6.81 2.33
C GLY A 517 -3.60 6.48 1.63
N MET A 518 -3.51 5.38 0.85
CA MET A 518 -2.31 4.98 0.10
C MET A 518 -2.14 5.73 -1.24
N ASP A 519 -2.88 6.79 -1.47
CA ASP A 519 -2.72 7.64 -2.65
C ASP A 519 -1.42 8.46 -2.61
N LYS A 520 -0.92 8.74 -1.39
CA LYS A 520 0.34 9.46 -1.14
C LYS A 520 1.10 8.89 0.04
N PHE A 521 2.43 8.83 -0.06
CA PHE A 521 3.24 8.43 1.09
C PHE A 521 3.21 9.49 2.21
N GLY A 522 3.36 10.77 1.90
CA GLY A 522 3.35 11.85 2.88
C GLY A 522 4.45 11.74 3.95
N VAL A 523 5.58 11.12 3.61
CA VAL A 523 6.78 10.97 4.46
C VAL A 523 8.03 11.33 3.67
N HIS A 524 9.14 11.65 4.35
CA HIS A 524 10.32 12.25 3.74
C HIS A 524 11.58 11.37 3.79
N SER A 525 11.45 10.09 4.14
CA SER A 525 12.58 9.16 4.15
C SER A 525 12.16 7.79 3.62
N GLU A 526 13.12 7.06 3.07
CA GLU A 526 12.91 5.69 2.57
C GLU A 526 12.50 4.73 3.71
N SER A 527 13.14 4.86 4.88
CA SER A 527 12.78 4.08 6.07
C SER A 527 11.32 4.28 6.47
N SER A 528 10.85 5.54 6.51
CA SER A 528 9.44 5.84 6.81
C SER A 528 8.48 5.32 5.73
N MET A 529 8.90 5.29 4.46
CA MET A 529 8.09 4.69 3.37
C MET A 529 7.93 3.18 3.56
N HIS A 530 9.00 2.47 3.89
CA HIS A 530 8.95 1.04 4.18
C HIS A 530 8.08 0.75 5.40
N SER A 531 8.25 1.51 6.48
CA SER A 531 7.46 1.38 7.71
C SER A 531 5.96 1.63 7.46
N LYS A 532 5.63 2.67 6.72
CA LYS A 532 4.25 3.00 6.38
C LYS A 532 3.61 1.91 5.49
N ASN A 533 4.38 1.35 4.57
CA ASN A 533 3.92 0.23 3.75
C ASN A 533 3.65 -1.03 4.58
N LEU A 534 4.49 -1.32 5.58
CA LEU A 534 4.22 -2.39 6.54
C LEU A 534 2.88 -2.17 7.26
N ILE A 535 2.60 -0.95 7.72
CA ILE A 535 1.35 -0.65 8.44
C ILE A 535 0.14 -0.79 7.49
N TRP A 536 0.22 -0.32 6.24
CA TRP A 536 -0.80 -0.59 5.21
C TRP A 536 -1.00 -2.07 4.96
N PHE A 537 0.09 -2.84 4.94
CA PHE A 537 0.03 -4.29 4.76
C PHE A 537 -0.70 -4.97 5.93
N VAL A 538 -0.36 -4.62 7.18
CA VAL A 538 -1.06 -5.12 8.38
C VAL A 538 -2.53 -4.70 8.38
N ALA A 539 -2.84 -3.45 8.03
CA ALA A 539 -4.22 -2.97 7.88
C ALA A 539 -5.00 -3.78 6.83
N SER A 540 -4.35 -4.12 5.71
CA SER A 540 -4.96 -4.96 4.67
C SER A 540 -5.21 -6.39 5.14
N ILE A 541 -4.32 -6.96 5.95
CA ILE A 541 -4.52 -8.27 6.57
C ILE A 541 -5.75 -8.24 7.48
N ILE A 542 -5.83 -7.26 8.38
CA ILE A 542 -6.97 -7.12 9.30
C ILE A 542 -8.28 -6.95 8.54
N ARG A 543 -8.31 -6.11 7.50
CA ARG A 543 -9.49 -5.95 6.65
C ARG A 543 -9.92 -7.25 5.98
N SER A 544 -8.96 -8.02 5.44
CA SER A 544 -9.23 -9.32 4.83
C SER A 544 -9.77 -10.33 5.84
N LEU A 545 -9.23 -10.35 7.07
CA LEU A 545 -9.70 -11.21 8.14
C LEU A 545 -11.14 -10.87 8.56
N ILE A 546 -11.43 -9.58 8.79
CA ILE A 546 -12.79 -9.13 9.13
C ILE A 546 -13.76 -9.48 8.00
N PHE A 547 -13.39 -9.21 6.74
CA PHE A 547 -14.22 -9.54 5.58
C PHE A 547 -14.49 -11.04 5.47
N THR A 548 -13.45 -11.87 5.55
CA THR A 548 -13.58 -13.34 5.43
C THR A 548 -14.44 -13.92 6.54
N ASN A 549 -14.26 -13.48 7.78
CA ASN A 549 -15.04 -13.92 8.92
C ASN A 549 -16.53 -13.56 8.74
N THR A 550 -16.82 -12.36 8.25
CA THR A 550 -18.21 -11.93 7.99
C THR A 550 -18.83 -12.66 6.80
N GLU A 551 -18.09 -12.97 5.73
CA GLU A 551 -18.57 -13.76 4.61
C GLU A 551 -18.82 -15.23 4.99
N ASN A 552 -17.94 -15.84 5.78
CA ASN A 552 -18.08 -17.23 6.23
C ASN A 552 -19.25 -17.42 7.20
N ALA A 553 -19.51 -16.43 8.06
CA ALA A 553 -20.61 -16.46 9.03
C ALA A 553 -21.98 -16.11 8.45
N ARG A 554 -22.07 -15.85 7.15
CA ARG A 554 -23.35 -15.53 6.49
C ARG A 554 -24.39 -16.59 6.75
N THR A 555 -25.34 -16.25 7.58
CA THR A 555 -26.57 -17.02 7.71
C THR A 555 -27.48 -16.74 6.52
N LYS A 556 -28.51 -17.58 6.36
CA LYS A 556 -29.52 -17.59 5.27
C LYS A 556 -30.23 -16.23 5.03
N ASP A 557 -30.01 -15.24 5.87
CA ASP A 557 -30.55 -13.89 5.70
C ASP A 557 -29.66 -13.09 4.73
N LYS A 558 -30.16 -12.89 3.53
CA LYS A 558 -29.52 -12.34 2.32
C LYS A 558 -29.05 -10.86 2.40
N LYS A 559 -29.03 -10.21 3.55
CA LYS A 559 -28.50 -8.84 3.66
C LYS A 559 -26.97 -8.85 3.67
N ARG A 560 -26.39 -8.32 2.61
CA ARG A 560 -24.95 -8.08 2.50
C ARG A 560 -24.62 -6.74 3.14
N TYR A 561 -23.85 -6.77 4.23
CA TYR A 561 -23.16 -5.57 4.69
C TYR A 561 -21.84 -5.44 3.92
N THR A 562 -21.55 -4.24 3.44
CA THR A 562 -20.23 -3.94 2.89
C THR A 562 -19.22 -3.82 4.04
N LEU A 563 -17.96 -4.06 3.79
CA LEU A 563 -16.96 -3.96 4.84
C LEU A 563 -16.89 -2.55 5.48
N PRO A 564 -16.96 -1.43 4.72
CA PRO A 564 -17.09 -0.10 5.34
C PRO A 564 -18.29 -0.01 6.29
N ALA A 565 -19.46 -0.49 5.88
CA ALA A 565 -20.65 -0.45 6.75
C ALA A 565 -20.48 -1.31 8.03
N ILE A 566 -19.70 -2.39 7.98
CA ILE A 566 -19.37 -3.19 9.17
C ILE A 566 -18.45 -2.39 10.09
N ILE A 567 -17.44 -1.74 9.54
CA ILE A 567 -16.50 -0.90 10.30
C ILE A 567 -17.27 0.25 10.99
N ASP A 568 -18.13 0.97 10.26
CA ASP A 568 -18.98 2.03 10.83
C ASP A 568 -19.85 1.54 11.99
N GLN A 569 -20.44 0.34 11.86
CA GLN A 569 -21.27 -0.24 12.93
C GLN A 569 -20.44 -0.63 14.16
N LEU A 570 -19.19 -1.07 13.96
CA LEU A 570 -18.26 -1.39 15.04
C LEU A 570 -17.79 -0.11 15.75
N GLU A 571 -17.50 0.96 15.01
CA GLU A 571 -17.11 2.27 15.54
C GLU A 571 -18.19 2.89 16.45
N GLU A 572 -19.45 2.62 16.15
CA GLU A 572 -20.58 3.09 16.96
C GLU A 572 -20.79 2.31 18.27
N ILE A 573 -20.05 1.23 18.52
CA ILE A 573 -20.09 0.54 19.81
C ILE A 573 -19.14 1.27 20.76
N ARG A 574 -19.70 2.07 21.69
CA ARG A 574 -18.96 3.02 22.50
C ARG A 574 -19.15 2.79 24.00
N ALA A 575 -18.19 3.26 24.77
CA ALA A 575 -18.24 3.32 26.24
C ALA A 575 -18.13 4.77 26.69
N ASP A 576 -18.92 5.12 27.72
CA ASP A 576 -18.88 6.43 28.36
C ASP A 576 -18.24 6.31 29.76
N LYS A 577 -17.45 7.32 30.13
CA LYS A 577 -16.83 7.44 31.45
C LYS A 577 -17.86 7.97 32.44
N GLU A 578 -18.10 7.22 33.50
CA GLU A 578 -18.94 7.69 34.59
C GLU A 578 -18.17 8.70 35.45
N LEU A 579 -18.69 9.94 35.54
CA LEU A 579 -18.02 11.04 36.24
C LEU A 579 -17.80 10.78 37.74
N SER A 580 -18.64 9.95 38.36
CA SER A 580 -18.58 9.65 39.80
C SER A 580 -17.52 8.64 40.18
N THR A 581 -17.27 7.67 39.32
CA THR A 581 -16.37 6.53 39.56
C THR A 581 -15.11 6.57 38.70
N GLY A 582 -15.10 7.38 37.64
CA GLY A 582 -14.04 7.36 36.64
C GLY A 582 -14.02 6.11 35.75
N GLN A 583 -14.93 5.18 35.97
CA GLN A 583 -14.98 3.93 35.23
C GLN A 583 -15.76 4.08 33.93
N TYR A 584 -15.37 3.32 32.90
CA TYR A 584 -16.12 3.26 31.67
C TYR A 584 -17.21 2.21 31.73
N GLN A 585 -18.36 2.53 31.13
CA GLN A 585 -19.49 1.61 30.95
C GLN A 585 -20.01 1.73 29.53
N ARG A 586 -20.57 0.63 29.04
CA ARG A 586 -21.14 0.62 27.70
C ARG A 586 -22.27 1.67 27.59
N ARG A 587 -22.15 2.55 26.58
CA ARG A 587 -23.05 3.67 26.36
C ARG A 587 -24.52 3.26 26.19
N TYR A 588 -24.75 2.18 25.41
CA TYR A 588 -26.09 1.64 25.17
C TYR A 588 -26.00 0.15 24.77
N LYS A 589 -27.15 -0.51 24.76
CA LYS A 589 -27.26 -1.88 24.27
C LYS A 589 -27.05 -1.88 22.73
N PRO A 590 -26.18 -2.72 22.19
CA PRO A 590 -25.95 -2.79 20.76
C PRO A 590 -27.25 -2.98 19.97
N THR A 591 -27.36 -2.28 18.86
CA THR A 591 -28.46 -2.43 17.91
C THR A 591 -28.45 -3.83 17.30
N LYS A 592 -29.56 -4.23 16.65
CA LYS A 592 -29.61 -5.53 15.96
C LYS A 592 -28.52 -5.69 14.90
N ILE A 593 -28.15 -4.60 14.20
CA ILE A 593 -27.09 -4.62 13.17
C ILE A 593 -25.74 -4.82 13.85
N GLN A 594 -25.44 -4.06 14.88
CA GLN A 594 -24.19 -4.20 15.65
C GLN A 594 -24.04 -5.60 16.26
N SER A 595 -25.12 -6.12 16.86
CA SER A 595 -25.16 -7.48 17.40
C SER A 595 -24.89 -8.54 16.33
N ASN A 596 -25.44 -8.36 15.12
CA ASN A 596 -25.16 -9.24 13.98
C ASN A 596 -23.69 -9.14 13.54
N CYS A 597 -23.10 -7.93 13.49
CA CYS A 597 -21.69 -7.74 13.18
C CYS A 597 -20.79 -8.45 14.19
N LEU A 598 -21.04 -8.26 15.48
CA LEU A 598 -20.30 -8.94 16.55
C LEU A 598 -20.42 -10.47 16.44
N GLN A 599 -21.63 -10.97 16.22
CA GLN A 599 -21.88 -12.41 16.06
C GLN A 599 -21.14 -13.00 14.86
N MET A 600 -21.14 -12.30 13.69
CA MET A 600 -20.40 -12.72 12.51
C MET A 600 -18.89 -12.81 12.77
N LEU A 601 -18.38 -11.92 13.61
CA LEU A 601 -16.96 -11.91 14.00
C LEU A 601 -16.65 -12.84 15.19
N GLY A 602 -17.65 -13.55 15.72
CA GLY A 602 -17.49 -14.42 16.87
C GLY A 602 -17.19 -13.69 18.19
N ILE A 603 -17.57 -12.39 18.28
CA ILE A 603 -17.34 -11.55 19.45
C ILE A 603 -18.57 -11.63 20.35
N LYS A 604 -18.38 -12.02 21.60
CA LYS A 604 -19.41 -12.02 22.62
C LYS A 604 -19.56 -10.63 23.23
N LEU A 605 -20.76 -10.30 23.71
CA LEU A 605 -20.99 -9.01 24.33
C LEU A 605 -20.22 -8.87 25.66
N ASP A 606 -20.10 -9.98 26.40
CA ASP A 606 -19.32 -10.02 27.64
C ASP A 606 -17.84 -9.66 27.39
N SER A 607 -17.27 -10.07 26.25
CA SER A 607 -15.89 -9.70 25.90
C SER A 607 -15.73 -8.19 25.64
N ILE A 608 -16.78 -7.52 25.15
CA ILE A 608 -16.80 -6.04 25.04
C ILE A 608 -16.82 -5.42 26.42
N ASP A 609 -17.62 -5.96 27.34
CA ASP A 609 -17.73 -5.46 28.72
C ASP A 609 -16.41 -5.69 29.51
N GLU A 610 -15.69 -6.79 29.26
CA GLU A 610 -14.35 -7.05 29.81
C GLU A 610 -13.32 -6.01 29.31
N ILE A 611 -13.33 -5.68 28.01
CA ILE A 611 -12.48 -4.64 27.43
C ILE A 611 -12.79 -3.28 28.09
N ILE A 612 -14.06 -2.93 28.24
CA ILE A 612 -14.49 -1.68 28.87
C ILE A 612 -14.05 -1.61 30.33
N ALA A 613 -14.17 -2.70 31.07
CA ALA A 613 -13.74 -2.78 32.47
C ALA A 613 -12.23 -2.60 32.62
N ALA A 614 -11.43 -3.17 31.70
CA ALA A 614 -9.98 -3.03 31.72
C ALA A 614 -9.54 -1.57 31.50
N LEU A 615 -10.22 -0.82 30.64
CA LEU A 615 -9.93 0.59 30.39
C LEU A 615 -10.10 1.49 31.63
N GLY A 616 -10.96 1.10 32.58
CA GLY A 616 -11.15 1.83 33.85
C GLY A 616 -10.09 1.50 34.90
N GLN A 617 -9.40 0.37 34.79
CA GLN A 617 -8.38 -0.06 35.77
C GLN A 617 -7.01 0.59 35.52
N GLU A 618 -6.68 0.91 34.28
CA GLU A 618 -5.42 1.59 33.93
C GLU A 618 -5.31 2.99 34.53
N ALA A 619 -6.45 3.69 34.69
CA ALA A 619 -6.51 5.03 35.28
C ALA A 619 -6.23 5.05 36.81
N ILE A 620 -6.29 3.91 37.49
CA ILE A 620 -6.10 3.81 38.96
C ILE A 620 -4.63 3.52 39.33
N VAL A 621 -3.84 2.97 38.39
CA VAL A 621 -2.43 2.59 38.67
C VAL A 621 -1.49 3.79 38.55
N ASP A 622 -1.84 4.82 37.80
CA ASP A 622 -1.02 6.04 37.63
C ASP A 622 -1.22 7.06 38.78
N ASP A 623 -2.21 6.87 39.66
CA ASP A 623 -2.45 7.71 40.85
C ASP A 623 -1.86 7.15 42.16
N LEU A 624 -1.08 6.07 42.12
CA LEU A 624 -0.36 5.48 43.24
C LEU A 624 1.17 5.49 43.01
#